data_f34cdfa5f8ecd27d5c347890168a55b0
#
_entry.id   f34cdfa5f8ecd27d5c347890168a55b0
#
_cell.length_a   1.000
_cell.length_b   1.000
_cell.length_c   1.000
_cell.angle_alpha   90.00
_cell.angle_beta   90.00
_cell.angle_gamma   90.00
#
_symmetry.space_group_name_H-M   'P 1'
#
loop_
_entity.id
_entity.type
_entity.pdbx_description
1 polymer ?
#
loop_
_entity_poly.entity_id
_entity_poly.type
_entity_poly.pdbx_seq_one_letter_code
_entity_poly.pdbx_strand_id
1 'polypeptide(L)'
;MKRAALYSRKPSAQGADRRLPAPAKADDTHPAHTAPRSASNITQRLPLWAALLVCALLSATLTWALTRQAGAPQRLTQDDINAAVLHTLNTQDLPSRAARAAQLIAPSVVRVHTQDEDKKNPQGEMQNTGVGSGVVISEEGVILTNLHVVQGAKRIQVTFADGTESEALVIGVQPENDLAVIKAKRLPDDLQPATLGSSQNLQPGDEVVAVGFPFGIGPSVSAGVVSGLNRSFGSEGQTMMRGLIQADAAANPGNSGGPLINMAGEVVGIVTAILNPTKARTFIGIVFAATIESAGGGMGVSPF
;
A
#
# COMPACT_ATOMS: atom_id res chain seq x y z
N MET A 1 -33.54 -2.21 -25.00
CA MET A 1 -33.97 -0.89 -25.54
C MET A 1 -32.90 0.17 -25.24
N LYS A 2 -32.49 0.84 -26.31
CA LYS A 2 -31.66 2.07 -26.44
C LYS A 2 -30.25 2.08 -25.87
N ARG A 3 -29.31 1.90 -26.78
CA ARG A 3 -27.89 2.26 -26.74
C ARG A 3 -27.75 3.80 -26.80
N ALA A 4 -26.85 4.37 -26.03
CA ALA A 4 -26.39 5.74 -26.21
C ALA A 4 -24.97 5.74 -26.75
N ALA A 5 -24.75 6.54 -27.78
CA ALA A 5 -23.58 6.54 -28.66
C ALA A 5 -22.46 7.46 -28.14
N LEU A 6 -21.24 6.99 -28.37
CA LEU A 6 -19.98 7.74 -28.32
C LEU A 6 -19.95 8.89 -29.33
N TYR A 7 -19.52 10.08 -28.90
CA TYR A 7 -19.15 11.18 -29.78
C TYR A 7 -17.64 11.42 -29.74
N SER A 8 -17.00 11.01 -30.83
CA SER A 8 -15.64 11.41 -31.22
C SER A 8 -15.75 12.65 -32.11
N ARG A 9 -15.04 13.72 -31.79
CA ARG A 9 -14.81 14.84 -32.69
C ARG A 9 -13.32 15.05 -32.92
N LYS A 10 -12.86 14.81 -34.16
CA LYS A 10 -11.62 15.32 -34.74
C LYS A 10 -11.86 16.74 -35.21
N PRO A 11 -10.91 17.66 -35.12
CA PRO A 11 -10.92 18.91 -35.95
C PRO A 11 -10.21 18.71 -37.24
N SER A 12 -10.84 19.19 -38.32
CA SER A 12 -10.37 19.25 -39.68
C SER A 12 -9.38 20.39 -39.90
N ALA A 13 -8.36 20.12 -40.73
CA ALA A 13 -7.48 21.09 -41.28
C ALA A 13 -8.19 21.85 -42.43
N GLN A 14 -8.05 23.17 -42.45
CA GLN A 14 -8.30 24.00 -43.63
C GLN A 14 -7.06 24.79 -43.97
N GLY A 15 -6.53 24.53 -45.18
CA GLY A 15 -5.46 25.26 -45.80
C GLY A 15 -5.93 26.61 -46.31
N ALA A 16 -5.02 27.55 -46.34
CA ALA A 16 -5.13 28.78 -47.14
C ALA A 16 -3.80 29.04 -47.85
N ASP A 17 -3.88 28.84 -49.11
CA ASP A 17 -2.99 29.21 -50.20
C ASP A 17 -2.69 30.73 -50.17
N ARG A 18 -1.43 31.13 -50.26
CA ARG A 18 -1.03 32.47 -50.65
C ARG A 18 0.23 32.44 -51.50
N ARG A 19 -0.01 32.76 -52.78
CA ARG A 19 0.87 32.89 -53.91
C ARG A 19 1.92 33.98 -53.69
N LEU A 20 3.12 33.69 -54.17
CA LEU A 20 4.20 34.63 -54.45
C LEU A 20 3.91 35.47 -55.70
N PRO A 21 4.35 36.72 -55.81
CA PRO A 21 4.54 37.41 -57.09
C PRO A 21 6.00 37.41 -57.50
N ALA A 22 6.20 37.21 -58.79
CA ALA A 22 7.45 37.17 -59.55
C ALA A 22 7.96 38.57 -59.94
N PRO A 23 9.17 38.63 -60.52
CA PRO A 23 10.04 39.85 -60.52
C PRO A 23 9.79 40.78 -61.63
N ALA A 24 10.11 42.06 -61.47
CA ALA A 24 10.16 43.07 -62.48
C ALA A 24 11.59 43.50 -62.85
N LYS A 25 11.75 43.72 -64.11
CA LYS A 25 12.94 43.88 -64.93
C LYS A 25 13.75 45.15 -64.70
N ALA A 26 15.00 45.00 -65.11
CA ALA A 26 16.05 45.99 -65.26
C ALA A 26 15.65 47.27 -66.02
N ASP A 27 16.30 48.36 -65.74
CA ASP A 27 16.61 49.36 -66.69
C ASP A 27 18.01 49.96 -66.46
N ASP A 28 18.74 50.05 -67.56
CA ASP A 28 20.11 50.55 -67.71
C ASP A 28 20.16 52.05 -67.66
N THR A 29 21.19 52.62 -67.04
CA THR A 29 21.92 53.79 -67.59
C THR A 29 23.26 53.98 -66.91
N HIS A 30 24.36 53.82 -67.66
CA HIS A 30 25.69 54.39 -67.44
C HIS A 30 25.73 55.88 -67.93
N PRO A 31 26.77 56.67 -67.69
CA PRO A 31 28.09 56.53 -67.08
C PRO A 31 28.55 57.70 -66.22
N ALA A 32 29.67 57.58 -65.53
CA ALA A 32 30.80 58.51 -65.58
C ALA A 32 31.93 58.15 -64.57
N HIS A 33 33.11 58.13 -65.20
CA HIS A 33 34.41 57.93 -64.54
C HIS A 33 34.75 58.99 -63.46
N THR A 34 35.28 58.53 -62.29
CA THR A 34 36.36 59.29 -61.60
C THR A 34 37.26 58.29 -60.86
N ALA A 35 38.57 58.52 -61.04
CA ALA A 35 39.69 57.67 -60.64
C ALA A 35 39.89 57.56 -59.14
N PRO A 36 40.71 56.60 -58.71
CA PRO A 36 40.74 56.13 -57.28
C PRO A 36 41.64 57.00 -56.41
N ARG A 37 41.12 57.37 -55.25
CA ARG A 37 41.99 57.78 -54.09
C ARG A 37 42.37 56.55 -53.30
N SER A 38 43.67 56.27 -53.29
CA SER A 38 44.35 55.33 -52.45
C SER A 38 43.98 55.53 -50.96
N ALA A 39 43.22 54.61 -50.37
CA ALA A 39 43.06 54.51 -48.94
C ALA A 39 44.19 53.67 -48.40
N SER A 40 45.11 54.28 -47.66
CA SER A 40 46.15 53.59 -46.93
C SER A 40 45.54 52.70 -45.86
N ASN A 41 45.65 51.39 -46.04
CA ASN A 41 45.38 50.42 -45.01
C ASN A 41 46.37 50.53 -43.86
N ILE A 42 46.05 51.26 -42.83
CA ILE A 42 46.74 51.21 -41.55
C ILE A 42 46.17 49.96 -40.83
N THR A 43 46.72 48.82 -41.14
CA THR A 43 46.59 47.63 -40.27
C THR A 43 47.49 47.87 -39.07
N GLN A 44 46.94 48.54 -38.07
CA GLN A 44 47.53 48.50 -36.71
C GLN A 44 47.48 47.06 -36.23
N ARG A 45 48.61 46.36 -36.35
CA ARG A 45 48.77 45.04 -35.76
C ARG A 45 48.78 45.27 -34.25
N LEU A 46 47.65 44.94 -33.58
CA LEU A 46 47.61 44.87 -32.12
C LEU A 46 48.79 44.01 -31.66
N PRO A 47 49.62 44.50 -30.73
CA PRO A 47 50.75 43.71 -30.24
C PRO A 47 50.19 42.43 -29.57
N LEU A 48 50.91 41.33 -29.77
CA LEU A 48 50.49 39.98 -29.32
C LEU A 48 50.14 39.94 -27.86
N TRP A 49 50.79 40.77 -27.03
CA TRP A 49 50.48 40.86 -25.59
C TRP A 49 49.11 41.49 -25.30
N ALA A 50 48.65 42.40 -26.15
CA ALA A 50 47.29 42.98 -26.01
C ALA A 50 46.20 41.97 -26.34
N ALA A 51 46.40 41.14 -27.37
CA ALA A 51 45.49 40.03 -27.70
C ALA A 51 45.43 38.98 -26.58
N LEU A 52 46.57 38.64 -25.97
CA LEU A 52 46.64 37.72 -24.82
C LEU A 52 45.94 38.29 -23.59
N LEU A 53 46.07 39.62 -23.34
CA LEU A 53 45.34 40.27 -22.23
C LEU A 53 43.80 40.23 -22.45
N VAL A 54 43.34 40.48 -23.66
CA VAL A 54 41.90 40.40 -23.98
C VAL A 54 41.38 38.95 -23.81
N CYS A 55 42.13 37.96 -24.27
CA CYS A 55 41.76 36.56 -24.08
C CYS A 55 41.74 36.17 -22.59
N ALA A 56 42.71 36.63 -21.81
CA ALA A 56 42.75 36.37 -20.37
C ALA A 56 41.58 37.04 -19.62
N LEU A 57 41.22 38.26 -19.98
CA LEU A 57 40.07 38.98 -19.43
C LEU A 57 38.73 38.28 -19.84
N LEU A 58 38.60 37.88 -21.10
CA LEU A 58 37.44 37.14 -21.56
C LEU A 58 37.30 35.77 -20.85
N SER A 59 38.42 35.07 -20.66
CA SER A 59 38.45 33.80 -19.91
C SER A 59 38.06 34.02 -18.44
N ALA A 60 38.61 35.06 -17.80
CA ALA A 60 38.32 35.41 -16.41
C ALA A 60 36.83 35.80 -16.24
N THR A 61 36.30 36.62 -17.15
CA THR A 61 34.88 37.01 -17.11
C THR A 61 33.93 35.81 -17.39
N LEU A 62 34.30 34.94 -18.33
CA LEU A 62 33.54 33.73 -18.59
C LEU A 62 33.54 32.76 -17.39
N THR A 63 34.74 32.55 -16.81
CA THR A 63 34.85 31.70 -15.60
C THR A 63 34.07 32.32 -14.43
N TRP A 64 34.14 33.64 -14.24
CA TRP A 64 33.37 34.33 -13.20
C TRP A 64 31.85 34.26 -13.46
N ALA A 65 31.41 34.39 -14.72
CA ALA A 65 30.00 34.22 -15.07
C ALA A 65 29.51 32.81 -14.84
N LEU A 66 30.31 31.80 -15.25
CA LEU A 66 29.99 30.39 -15.05
C LEU A 66 29.98 30.00 -13.56
N THR A 67 30.91 30.50 -12.77
CA THR A 67 30.93 30.24 -11.30
C THR A 67 29.81 30.96 -10.58
N ARG A 68 29.35 32.12 -11.03
CA ARG A 68 28.15 32.78 -10.50
C ARG A 68 26.83 32.09 -10.90
N GLN A 69 26.78 31.48 -12.08
CA GLN A 69 25.62 30.62 -12.47
C GLN A 69 25.63 29.27 -11.78
N ALA A 70 26.77 28.77 -11.31
CA ALA A 70 26.87 27.58 -10.48
C ALA A 70 26.34 27.86 -9.08
N GLY A 71 25.01 28.01 -9.00
CA GLY A 71 24.19 27.76 -7.80
C GLY A 71 24.56 28.52 -6.55
N ALA A 72 23.99 29.69 -6.38
CA ALA A 72 23.51 30.00 -5.03
C ALA A 72 22.57 28.84 -4.64
N PRO A 73 22.73 28.21 -3.45
CA PRO A 73 21.80 27.16 -3.02
C PRO A 73 20.38 27.76 -3.09
N GLN A 74 19.54 27.21 -3.97
CA GLN A 74 18.15 27.63 -4.02
C GLN A 74 17.59 27.37 -2.63
N ARG A 75 17.34 28.43 -1.90
CA ARG A 75 16.60 28.33 -0.63
C ARG A 75 15.19 27.97 -1.04
N LEU A 76 14.84 26.69 -0.85
CA LEU A 76 13.47 26.22 -1.02
C LEU A 76 12.57 27.10 -0.16
N THR A 77 11.64 27.79 -0.78
CA THR A 77 10.62 28.56 -0.09
C THR A 77 9.48 27.63 0.32
N GLN A 78 8.67 28.08 1.28
CA GLN A 78 7.48 27.32 1.65
C GLN A 78 6.54 27.12 0.45
N ASP A 79 6.50 28.08 -0.46
CA ASP A 79 5.69 27.99 -1.69
C ASP A 79 6.21 26.92 -2.66
N ASP A 80 7.53 26.76 -2.79
CA ASP A 80 8.14 25.70 -3.60
C ASP A 80 7.79 24.31 -3.02
N ILE A 81 7.85 24.18 -1.69
CA ILE A 81 7.47 22.94 -0.99
C ILE A 81 5.98 22.64 -1.22
N ASN A 82 5.12 23.63 -1.02
CA ASN A 82 3.67 23.49 -1.21
C ASN A 82 3.34 23.13 -2.67
N ALA A 83 4.00 23.79 -3.63
CA ALA A 83 3.82 23.49 -5.06
C ALA A 83 4.24 22.05 -5.41
N ALA A 84 5.39 21.59 -4.87
CA ALA A 84 5.87 20.23 -5.08
C ALA A 84 4.93 19.20 -4.45
N VAL A 85 4.44 19.44 -3.23
CA VAL A 85 3.48 18.57 -2.55
C VAL A 85 2.16 18.50 -3.33
N LEU A 86 1.60 19.64 -3.74
CA LEU A 86 0.37 19.70 -4.54
C LEU A 86 0.55 19.01 -5.89
N HIS A 87 1.70 19.19 -6.54
CA HIS A 87 2.02 18.49 -7.79
C HIS A 87 2.01 16.97 -7.60
N THR A 88 2.69 16.47 -6.56
CA THR A 88 2.75 15.04 -6.24
C THR A 88 1.35 14.48 -5.94
N LEU A 89 0.57 15.18 -5.10
CA LEU A 89 -0.79 14.74 -4.75
C LEU A 89 -1.76 14.73 -5.96
N ASN A 90 -1.53 15.60 -6.95
CA ASN A 90 -2.37 15.67 -8.14
C ASN A 90 -1.93 14.75 -9.28
N THR A 91 -0.68 14.25 -9.24
CA THR A 91 -0.10 13.47 -10.35
C THR A 91 0.21 12.02 -9.99
N GLN A 92 0.25 11.67 -8.70
CA GLN A 92 0.53 10.31 -8.24
C GLN A 92 -0.64 9.76 -7.43
N ASP A 93 -1.13 8.61 -7.85
CA ASP A 93 -2.07 7.80 -7.06
C ASP A 93 -1.30 7.17 -5.89
N LEU A 94 -1.41 7.78 -4.71
CA LEU A 94 -0.83 7.21 -3.50
C LEU A 94 -1.68 6.03 -3.02
N PRO A 95 -1.06 4.90 -2.65
CA PRO A 95 -1.80 3.79 -2.05
C PRO A 95 -2.56 4.28 -0.83
N SER A 96 -3.80 3.81 -0.65
CA SER A 96 -4.58 4.13 0.54
C SER A 96 -3.85 3.68 1.81
N ARG A 97 -4.12 4.32 2.95
CA ARG A 97 -3.55 3.93 4.24
C ARG A 97 -3.86 2.47 4.56
N ALA A 98 -5.10 2.05 4.31
CA ALA A 98 -5.54 0.66 4.51
C ALA A 98 -4.76 -0.32 3.62
N ALA A 99 -4.51 0.01 2.35
CA ALA A 99 -3.72 -0.85 1.46
C ALA A 99 -2.28 -1.00 1.97
N ARG A 100 -1.65 0.08 2.44
CA ARG A 100 -0.30 0.01 3.03
C ARG A 100 -0.27 -0.83 4.30
N ALA A 101 -1.23 -0.62 5.22
CA ALA A 101 -1.34 -1.42 6.44
C ALA A 101 -1.53 -2.91 6.13
N ALA A 102 -2.39 -3.24 5.15
CA ALA A 102 -2.61 -4.60 4.70
C ALA A 102 -1.36 -5.23 4.08
N GLN A 103 -0.56 -4.49 3.32
CA GLN A 103 0.71 -4.97 2.76
C GLN A 103 1.73 -5.33 3.85
N LEU A 104 1.77 -4.56 4.95
CA LEU A 104 2.69 -4.83 6.06
C LEU A 104 2.34 -6.12 6.79
N ILE A 105 1.05 -6.40 7.02
CA ILE A 105 0.62 -7.59 7.76
C ILE A 105 0.51 -8.84 6.88
N ALA A 106 0.33 -8.70 5.57
CA ALA A 106 0.04 -9.81 4.66
C ALA A 106 1.01 -11.00 4.79
N PRO A 107 2.34 -10.82 4.95
CA PRO A 107 3.28 -11.93 5.11
C PRO A 107 3.03 -12.77 6.38
N SER A 108 2.44 -12.15 7.41
CA SER A 108 2.19 -12.78 8.71
C SER A 108 0.82 -13.45 8.80
N VAL A 109 -0.07 -13.27 7.80
CA VAL A 109 -1.42 -13.85 7.84
C VAL A 109 -1.42 -15.22 7.19
N VAL A 110 -1.96 -16.19 7.90
CA VAL A 110 -2.05 -17.58 7.45
C VAL A 110 -3.49 -18.03 7.31
N ARG A 111 -3.75 -18.90 6.36
CA ARG A 111 -5.01 -19.65 6.29
C ARG A 111 -4.89 -20.87 7.20
N VAL A 112 -5.87 -21.02 8.09
CA VAL A 112 -6.01 -22.20 8.97
C VAL A 112 -7.14 -23.05 8.45
N HIS A 113 -6.89 -24.32 8.22
CA HIS A 113 -7.93 -25.26 7.87
C HIS A 113 -7.80 -26.56 8.69
N THR A 114 -8.94 -27.12 8.99
CA THR A 114 -9.03 -28.35 9.79
C THR A 114 -9.52 -29.47 8.91
N GLN A 115 -8.99 -30.65 9.15
CA GLN A 115 -9.31 -31.86 8.40
C GLN A 115 -9.83 -32.94 9.35
N ASP A 116 -10.77 -33.74 8.85
CA ASP A 116 -11.23 -34.93 9.51
C ASP A 116 -10.77 -36.15 8.70
N GLU A 117 -9.96 -36.99 9.29
CA GLU A 117 -9.42 -38.20 8.64
C GLU A 117 -10.50 -39.20 8.28
N ASP A 118 -11.63 -39.19 9.01
CA ASP A 118 -12.77 -40.11 8.77
C ASP A 118 -13.66 -39.63 7.62
N LYS A 119 -13.51 -38.36 7.17
CA LYS A 119 -14.30 -37.82 6.06
C LYS A 119 -13.42 -37.57 4.87
N LYS A 120 -13.61 -38.41 3.86
CA LYS A 120 -12.93 -38.27 2.56
C LYS A 120 -13.91 -37.76 1.52
N ASN A 121 -13.42 -36.92 0.61
CA ASN A 121 -14.18 -36.53 -0.58
C ASN A 121 -14.28 -37.73 -1.57
N PRO A 122 -15.11 -37.65 -2.63
CA PRO A 122 -15.21 -38.73 -3.64
C PRO A 122 -13.88 -39.10 -4.31
N GLN A 123 -12.87 -38.20 -4.25
CA GLN A 123 -11.52 -38.38 -4.78
C GLN A 123 -10.58 -39.06 -3.78
N GLY A 124 -11.05 -39.37 -2.57
CA GLY A 124 -10.27 -40.02 -1.51
C GLY A 124 -9.39 -39.08 -0.68
N GLU A 125 -9.47 -37.76 -0.91
CA GLU A 125 -8.74 -36.75 -0.14
C GLU A 125 -9.49 -36.40 1.15
N MET A 126 -8.77 -36.02 2.21
CA MET A 126 -9.36 -35.59 3.48
C MET A 126 -10.24 -34.35 3.28
N GLN A 127 -11.44 -34.40 3.81
CA GLN A 127 -12.38 -33.29 3.71
C GLN A 127 -12.03 -32.19 4.71
N ASN A 128 -11.94 -30.95 4.20
CA ASN A 128 -11.83 -29.79 5.08
C ASN A 128 -13.13 -29.62 5.85
N THR A 129 -13.04 -29.59 7.19
CA THR A 129 -14.19 -29.47 8.09
C THR A 129 -14.38 -28.05 8.61
N GLY A 130 -13.35 -27.21 8.54
CA GLY A 130 -13.40 -25.82 8.94
C GLY A 130 -12.31 -24.99 8.23
N VAL A 131 -12.59 -23.71 8.07
CA VAL A 131 -11.65 -22.73 7.52
C VAL A 131 -11.69 -21.51 8.41
N GLY A 132 -10.50 -20.99 8.75
CA GLY A 132 -10.28 -19.76 9.47
C GLY A 132 -8.99 -19.08 9.02
N SER A 133 -8.62 -18.09 9.75
CA SER A 133 -7.38 -17.33 9.59
C SER A 133 -6.52 -17.45 10.85
N GLY A 134 -5.27 -17.08 10.73
CA GLY A 134 -4.36 -16.93 11.85
C GLY A 134 -3.36 -15.84 11.57
N VAL A 135 -2.64 -15.43 12.59
CA VAL A 135 -1.55 -14.46 12.48
C VAL A 135 -0.29 -15.02 13.16
N VAL A 136 0.81 -15.04 12.43
CA VAL A 136 2.13 -15.44 12.96
C VAL A 136 2.63 -14.35 13.89
N ILE A 137 3.04 -14.73 15.10
CA ILE A 137 3.47 -13.78 16.14
C ILE A 137 4.91 -14.00 16.60
N SER A 138 5.55 -15.06 16.15
CA SER A 138 6.97 -15.30 16.45
C SER A 138 7.69 -16.01 15.30
N GLU A 139 9.01 -15.87 15.26
CA GLU A 139 9.90 -16.55 14.28
C GLU A 139 9.91 -18.08 14.45
N GLU A 140 9.49 -18.60 15.63
CA GLU A 140 9.37 -20.03 15.87
C GLU A 140 8.06 -20.63 15.34
N GLY A 141 7.28 -19.85 14.58
CA GLY A 141 6.05 -20.30 13.96
C GLY A 141 4.87 -20.43 14.90
N VAL A 142 4.84 -19.60 15.94
CA VAL A 142 3.67 -19.47 16.82
C VAL A 142 2.63 -18.61 16.13
N ILE A 143 1.40 -19.08 16.12
CA ILE A 143 0.28 -18.48 15.40
C ILE A 143 -0.90 -18.30 16.37
N LEU A 144 -1.47 -17.11 16.40
CA LEU A 144 -2.76 -16.84 17.05
C LEU A 144 -3.90 -17.14 16.08
N THR A 145 -4.94 -17.78 16.59
CA THR A 145 -6.20 -18.02 15.88
C THR A 145 -7.35 -18.11 16.89
N ASN A 146 -8.58 -18.38 16.44
CA ASN A 146 -9.69 -18.64 17.36
C ASN A 146 -9.75 -20.11 17.77
N LEU A 147 -10.26 -20.33 18.99
CA LEU A 147 -10.47 -21.66 19.52
C LEU A 147 -11.50 -22.44 18.70
N HIS A 148 -12.63 -21.81 18.34
CA HIS A 148 -13.68 -22.47 17.55
C HIS A 148 -13.21 -22.89 16.15
N VAL A 149 -12.13 -22.31 15.61
CA VAL A 149 -11.53 -22.71 14.33
C VAL A 149 -10.83 -24.07 14.45
N VAL A 150 -10.16 -24.33 15.57
CA VAL A 150 -9.31 -25.51 15.77
C VAL A 150 -9.91 -26.53 16.74
N GLN A 151 -11.00 -26.19 17.42
CA GLN A 151 -11.63 -27.05 18.42
C GLN A 151 -12.17 -28.34 17.81
N GLY A 152 -11.78 -29.48 18.40
CA GLY A 152 -12.22 -30.79 17.96
C GLY A 152 -11.60 -31.28 16.64
N ALA A 153 -10.68 -30.50 16.05
CA ALA A 153 -9.99 -30.90 14.85
C ALA A 153 -9.01 -32.06 15.13
N LYS A 154 -9.04 -33.10 14.31
CA LYS A 154 -8.04 -34.19 14.36
C LYS A 154 -6.71 -33.74 13.75
N ARG A 155 -6.77 -32.90 12.74
CA ARG A 155 -5.61 -32.35 12.05
C ARG A 155 -5.83 -30.87 11.74
N ILE A 156 -4.81 -30.06 12.05
CA ILE A 156 -4.79 -28.63 11.74
C ILE A 156 -3.69 -28.43 10.72
N GLN A 157 -4.05 -27.78 9.62
CA GLN A 157 -3.09 -27.34 8.60
C GLN A 157 -3.11 -25.83 8.48
N VAL A 158 -1.92 -25.25 8.28
CA VAL A 158 -1.74 -23.83 7.99
C VAL A 158 -1.09 -23.67 6.63
N THR A 159 -1.55 -22.68 5.87
CA THR A 159 -0.93 -22.25 4.62
C THR A 159 -0.41 -20.84 4.82
N PHE A 160 0.89 -20.65 4.70
CA PHE A 160 1.56 -19.36 4.81
C PHE A 160 1.38 -18.50 3.55
N ALA A 161 1.79 -17.25 3.63
CA ALA A 161 1.62 -16.27 2.55
C ALA A 161 2.39 -16.66 1.26
N ASP A 162 3.51 -17.36 1.38
CA ASP A 162 4.31 -17.89 0.27
C ASP A 162 3.74 -19.20 -0.34
N GLY A 163 2.63 -19.72 0.22
CA GLY A 163 2.02 -20.99 -0.17
C GLY A 163 2.59 -22.21 0.54
N THR A 164 3.59 -22.07 1.41
CA THR A 164 4.09 -23.18 2.23
C THR A 164 3.00 -23.75 3.12
N GLU A 165 2.80 -25.05 3.08
CA GLU A 165 1.84 -25.76 3.93
C GLU A 165 2.56 -26.48 5.09
N SER A 166 1.97 -26.40 6.27
CA SER A 166 2.46 -27.05 7.48
C SER A 166 1.34 -27.60 8.31
N GLU A 167 1.56 -28.76 8.89
CA GLU A 167 0.75 -29.21 10.03
C GLU A 167 1.06 -28.34 11.24
N ALA A 168 0.04 -28.08 12.07
CA ALA A 168 0.18 -27.30 13.29
C ALA A 168 -0.41 -28.05 14.50
N LEU A 169 0.15 -27.75 15.67
CA LEU A 169 -0.29 -28.31 16.95
C LEU A 169 -0.82 -27.20 17.84
N VAL A 170 -1.90 -27.47 18.57
CA VAL A 170 -2.40 -26.56 19.61
C VAL A 170 -1.42 -26.61 20.79
N ILE A 171 -0.89 -25.45 21.16
CA ILE A 171 0.04 -25.30 22.31
C ILE A 171 -0.57 -24.50 23.45
N GLY A 172 -1.70 -23.81 23.22
CA GLY A 172 -2.43 -23.06 24.24
C GLY A 172 -3.86 -22.77 23.80
N VAL A 173 -4.75 -22.63 24.77
CA VAL A 173 -6.16 -22.25 24.54
C VAL A 173 -6.64 -21.30 25.64
N GLN A 174 -7.51 -20.37 25.26
CA GLN A 174 -8.16 -19.43 26.16
C GLN A 174 -9.66 -19.37 25.82
N PRO A 175 -10.45 -20.27 26.39
CA PRO A 175 -11.86 -20.43 26.03
C PRO A 175 -12.73 -19.21 26.30
N GLU A 176 -12.41 -18.41 27.33
CA GLU A 176 -13.14 -17.21 27.74
C GLU A 176 -13.08 -16.09 26.67
N ASN A 177 -12.04 -16.08 25.83
CA ASN A 177 -11.85 -15.12 24.74
C ASN A 177 -11.92 -15.77 23.35
N ASP A 178 -12.30 -17.05 23.28
CA ASP A 178 -12.32 -17.84 22.04
C ASP A 178 -10.98 -17.81 21.29
N LEU A 179 -9.86 -17.87 22.01
CA LEU A 179 -8.52 -17.80 21.43
C LEU A 179 -7.80 -19.15 21.53
N ALA A 180 -6.98 -19.44 20.55
CA ALA A 180 -6.05 -20.56 20.53
C ALA A 180 -4.69 -20.12 20.01
N VAL A 181 -3.66 -20.76 20.55
CA VAL A 181 -2.28 -20.64 20.09
C VAL A 181 -1.89 -21.95 19.45
N ILE A 182 -1.47 -21.92 18.21
CA ILE A 182 -0.99 -23.09 17.49
C ILE A 182 0.46 -22.88 17.06
N LYS A 183 1.19 -23.96 16.90
CA LYS A 183 2.58 -23.95 16.44
C LYS A 183 2.72 -24.78 15.19
N ALA A 184 3.22 -24.17 14.11
CA ALA A 184 3.51 -24.85 12.86
C ALA A 184 4.75 -25.74 13.00
N LYS A 185 4.74 -26.92 12.35
CA LYS A 185 5.85 -27.88 12.36
C LYS A 185 6.94 -27.53 11.33
N ARG A 186 6.51 -26.96 10.20
CA ARG A 186 7.37 -26.53 9.11
C ARG A 186 7.17 -25.04 8.86
N LEU A 187 8.25 -24.30 8.68
CA LEU A 187 8.24 -22.86 8.51
C LEU A 187 8.78 -22.48 7.14
N PRO A 188 8.30 -21.39 6.54
CA PRO A 188 8.95 -20.73 5.40
C PRO A 188 10.34 -20.21 5.78
N ASP A 189 11.23 -20.09 4.81
CA ASP A 189 12.57 -19.56 5.03
C ASP A 189 12.53 -18.06 5.43
N ASP A 190 11.58 -17.32 4.89
CA ASP A 190 11.39 -15.86 5.12
C ASP A 190 10.13 -15.60 5.99
N LEU A 191 9.97 -16.34 7.08
CA LEU A 191 8.84 -16.14 7.97
C LEU A 191 8.89 -14.76 8.62
N GLN A 192 7.81 -14.00 8.46
CA GLN A 192 7.69 -12.65 9.03
C GLN A 192 6.61 -12.62 10.11
N PRO A 193 6.98 -12.51 11.39
CA PRO A 193 6.02 -12.30 12.46
C PRO A 193 5.36 -10.93 12.37
N ALA A 194 4.09 -10.85 12.78
CA ALA A 194 3.35 -9.61 12.87
C ALA A 194 3.88 -8.73 14.00
N THR A 195 3.86 -7.43 13.78
CA THR A 195 4.03 -6.46 14.86
C THR A 195 2.75 -6.40 15.68
N LEU A 196 2.87 -6.65 16.97
CA LEU A 196 1.75 -6.50 17.92
C LEU A 196 1.68 -5.04 18.37
N GLY A 197 0.51 -4.44 18.23
CA GLY A 197 0.21 -3.10 18.73
C GLY A 197 -0.49 -3.16 20.08
N SER A 198 -1.17 -2.07 20.45
CA SER A 198 -2.00 -2.01 21.65
C SER A 198 -3.42 -1.56 21.29
N SER A 199 -4.41 -2.20 21.91
CA SER A 199 -5.80 -1.79 21.82
C SER A 199 -6.19 -0.67 22.80
N GLN A 200 -5.32 -0.36 23.77
CA GLN A 200 -5.63 0.58 24.85
C GLN A 200 -5.82 2.04 24.38
N ASN A 201 -5.17 2.41 23.30
CA ASN A 201 -5.23 3.75 22.74
C ASN A 201 -6.31 3.91 21.64
N LEU A 202 -7.02 2.83 21.31
CA LEU A 202 -8.09 2.87 20.30
C LEU A 202 -9.25 3.72 20.79
N GLN A 203 -9.84 4.45 19.85
CA GLN A 203 -11.05 5.25 20.06
C GLN A 203 -12.10 4.92 18.99
N PRO A 204 -13.40 5.03 19.29
CA PRO A 204 -14.43 4.97 18.26
C PRO A 204 -14.17 5.99 17.16
N GLY A 205 -14.18 5.52 15.90
CA GLY A 205 -13.85 6.32 14.72
C GLY A 205 -12.42 6.06 14.18
N ASP A 206 -11.54 5.40 14.94
CA ASP A 206 -10.22 5.03 14.43
C ASP A 206 -10.34 4.02 13.31
N GLU A 207 -9.56 4.24 12.24
CA GLU A 207 -9.51 3.34 11.08
C GLU A 207 -8.82 2.03 11.44
N VAL A 208 -9.44 0.92 11.07
CA VAL A 208 -8.92 -0.44 11.25
C VAL A 208 -9.10 -1.26 9.97
N VAL A 209 -8.30 -2.30 9.84
CA VAL A 209 -8.37 -3.24 8.71
C VAL A 209 -8.45 -4.66 9.25
N ALA A 210 -9.41 -5.43 8.77
CA ALA A 210 -9.49 -6.86 8.97
C ALA A 210 -8.85 -7.59 7.78
N VAL A 211 -7.99 -8.56 8.06
CA VAL A 211 -7.32 -9.37 7.03
C VAL A 211 -7.56 -10.86 7.33
N GLY A 212 -7.90 -11.64 6.30
CA GLY A 212 -8.16 -13.05 6.50
C GLY A 212 -8.59 -13.78 5.23
N PHE A 213 -9.12 -14.98 5.40
CA PHE A 213 -9.50 -15.88 4.31
C PHE A 213 -11.00 -16.24 4.36
N PRO A 214 -11.89 -15.26 4.06
CA PRO A 214 -13.32 -15.51 4.07
C PRO A 214 -13.66 -16.63 3.09
N PHE A 215 -14.38 -17.64 3.57
CA PHE A 215 -14.73 -18.85 2.81
C PHE A 215 -13.51 -19.60 2.22
N GLY A 216 -12.31 -19.40 2.79
CA GLY A 216 -11.05 -19.95 2.26
C GLY A 216 -10.47 -19.18 1.06
N ILE A 217 -11.09 -18.07 0.68
CA ILE A 217 -10.65 -17.21 -0.41
C ILE A 217 -9.78 -16.08 0.18
N GLY A 218 -8.70 -15.77 -0.46
CA GLY A 218 -7.91 -14.61 -0.01
C GLY A 218 -6.41 -14.83 -0.14
N PRO A 219 -5.61 -13.98 0.57
CA PRO A 219 -6.08 -13.08 1.64
C PRO A 219 -7.02 -11.99 1.15
N SER A 220 -8.05 -11.69 1.93
CA SER A 220 -9.01 -10.61 1.70
C SER A 220 -8.78 -9.50 2.72
N VAL A 221 -8.89 -8.26 2.27
CA VAL A 221 -8.67 -7.05 3.07
C VAL A 221 -9.97 -6.25 3.14
N SER A 222 -10.37 -5.87 4.35
CA SER A 222 -11.55 -5.05 4.57
C SER A 222 -11.24 -3.93 5.55
N ALA A 223 -11.35 -2.68 5.11
CA ALA A 223 -11.18 -1.50 5.94
C ALA A 223 -12.52 -1.04 6.54
N GLY A 224 -12.45 -0.53 7.74
CA GLY A 224 -13.56 0.04 8.48
C GLY A 224 -13.07 0.90 9.62
N VAL A 225 -13.93 1.16 10.59
CA VAL A 225 -13.60 1.92 11.80
C VAL A 225 -13.99 1.16 13.06
N VAL A 226 -13.33 1.49 14.15
CA VAL A 226 -13.76 1.08 15.48
C VAL A 226 -15.11 1.72 15.77
N SER A 227 -16.15 0.90 15.91
CA SER A 227 -17.51 1.36 16.23
C SER A 227 -17.75 1.46 17.76
N GLY A 228 -16.95 0.75 18.55
CA GLY A 228 -17.05 0.77 20.01
C GLY A 228 -16.05 -0.15 20.67
N LEU A 229 -15.85 0.04 21.96
CA LEU A 229 -14.90 -0.71 22.77
C LEU A 229 -15.62 -1.33 23.97
N ASN A 230 -14.94 -2.25 24.67
CA ASN A 230 -15.44 -2.95 25.86
C ASN A 230 -16.80 -3.62 25.64
N ARG A 231 -17.03 -4.15 24.45
CA ARG A 231 -18.27 -4.87 24.14
C ARG A 231 -18.29 -6.25 24.76
N SER A 232 -19.50 -6.71 25.06
CA SER A 232 -19.75 -8.09 25.47
C SER A 232 -20.59 -8.78 24.40
N PHE A 233 -20.20 -9.98 24.02
CA PHE A 233 -20.90 -10.78 23.01
C PHE A 233 -20.92 -12.25 23.43
N GLY A 234 -22.06 -12.89 23.25
CA GLY A 234 -22.26 -14.30 23.47
C GLY A 234 -23.67 -14.69 23.06
N SER A 235 -23.84 -15.94 22.68
CA SER A 235 -25.15 -16.54 22.38
C SER A 235 -25.65 -17.30 23.59
N GLU A 236 -26.95 -17.55 23.64
CA GLU A 236 -27.58 -18.35 24.68
C GLU A 236 -26.91 -19.75 24.75
N GLY A 237 -26.38 -20.12 25.95
CA GLY A 237 -25.64 -21.36 26.17
C GLY A 237 -24.15 -21.33 25.80
N GLN A 238 -23.60 -20.17 25.38
CA GLN A 238 -22.18 -19.98 25.12
C GLN A 238 -21.53 -19.05 26.18
N THR A 239 -20.22 -19.17 26.35
CA THR A 239 -19.45 -18.25 27.19
C THR A 239 -19.58 -16.81 26.68
N MET A 240 -19.95 -15.88 27.56
CA MET A 240 -20.00 -14.46 27.27
C MET A 240 -18.58 -13.89 27.17
N MET A 241 -18.11 -13.60 25.99
CA MET A 241 -16.86 -12.86 25.75
C MET A 241 -17.04 -11.40 26.17
N ARG A 242 -15.98 -10.80 26.70
CA ARG A 242 -16.00 -9.40 27.22
C ARG A 242 -14.77 -8.64 26.74
N GLY A 243 -14.85 -7.30 26.84
CA GLY A 243 -13.72 -6.44 26.48
C GLY A 243 -13.45 -6.38 24.97
N LEU A 244 -14.42 -6.75 24.14
CA LEU A 244 -14.24 -6.85 22.71
C LEU A 244 -14.19 -5.47 22.03
N ILE A 245 -13.38 -5.38 20.97
CA ILE A 245 -13.42 -4.31 19.98
C ILE A 245 -14.58 -4.59 19.03
N GLN A 246 -15.45 -3.62 18.83
CA GLN A 246 -16.48 -3.64 17.77
C GLN A 246 -16.00 -2.78 16.62
N ALA A 247 -16.08 -3.30 15.38
CA ALA A 247 -15.76 -2.56 14.17
C ALA A 247 -16.81 -2.84 13.06
N ASP A 248 -16.76 -2.07 11.99
CA ASP A 248 -17.60 -2.25 10.79
C ASP A 248 -16.81 -2.74 9.57
N ALA A 249 -15.54 -3.07 9.74
CA ALA A 249 -14.75 -3.78 8.73
C ALA A 249 -15.45 -5.09 8.36
N ALA A 250 -15.76 -5.28 7.07
CA ALA A 250 -16.54 -6.44 6.64
C ALA A 250 -15.80 -7.75 6.95
N ALA A 251 -16.46 -8.62 7.70
CA ALA A 251 -15.96 -9.94 8.05
C ALA A 251 -17.01 -11.01 7.74
N ASN A 252 -16.55 -12.16 7.30
CA ASN A 252 -17.39 -13.31 6.96
C ASN A 252 -16.77 -14.58 7.56
N PRO A 253 -17.48 -15.71 7.58
CA PRO A 253 -16.91 -16.98 7.99
C PRO A 253 -15.59 -17.26 7.28
N GLY A 254 -14.54 -17.53 8.04
CA GLY A 254 -13.16 -17.67 7.55
C GLY A 254 -12.25 -16.50 7.91
N ASN A 255 -12.77 -15.31 8.24
CA ASN A 255 -11.97 -14.23 8.83
C ASN A 255 -11.66 -14.47 10.31
N SER A 256 -12.40 -15.37 10.97
CA SER A 256 -12.15 -15.77 12.37
C SER A 256 -10.70 -16.20 12.56
N GLY A 257 -10.04 -15.66 13.60
CA GLY A 257 -8.62 -15.86 13.90
C GLY A 257 -7.67 -14.93 13.13
N GLY A 258 -8.15 -14.20 12.13
CA GLY A 258 -7.36 -13.21 11.41
C GLY A 258 -7.15 -11.92 12.22
N PRO A 259 -6.09 -11.16 11.92
CA PRO A 259 -5.80 -9.92 12.62
C PRO A 259 -6.79 -8.80 12.27
N LEU A 260 -7.14 -8.00 13.27
CA LEU A 260 -7.60 -6.63 13.15
C LEU A 260 -6.41 -5.72 13.39
N ILE A 261 -6.05 -4.89 12.42
CA ILE A 261 -4.85 -4.04 12.47
C ILE A 261 -5.21 -2.55 12.45
N ASN A 262 -4.32 -1.72 12.98
CA ASN A 262 -4.35 -0.28 12.82
C ASN A 262 -3.71 0.15 11.48
N MET A 263 -3.70 1.46 11.19
CA MET A 263 -3.11 2.00 9.95
C MET A 263 -1.58 1.94 9.89
N ALA A 264 -0.90 1.56 10.97
CA ALA A 264 0.53 1.26 10.99
C ALA A 264 0.82 -0.21 10.63
N GLY A 265 -0.20 -1.06 10.46
CA GLY A 265 -0.07 -2.49 10.18
C GLY A 265 0.13 -3.34 11.45
N GLU A 266 -0.06 -2.75 12.64
CA GLU A 266 0.11 -3.43 13.92
C GLU A 266 -1.19 -4.11 14.33
N VAL A 267 -1.09 -5.33 14.87
CA VAL A 267 -2.23 -6.11 15.32
C VAL A 267 -2.77 -5.55 16.64
N VAL A 268 -4.00 -5.07 16.63
CA VAL A 268 -4.71 -4.53 17.80
C VAL A 268 -5.77 -5.50 18.35
N GLY A 269 -6.11 -6.52 17.56
CA GLY A 269 -7.06 -7.56 17.99
C GLY A 269 -7.11 -8.73 17.02
N ILE A 270 -7.84 -9.77 17.42
CA ILE A 270 -8.10 -10.99 16.65
C ILE A 270 -9.60 -11.06 16.36
N VAL A 271 -9.96 -11.06 15.08
CA VAL A 271 -11.37 -11.18 14.62
C VAL A 271 -11.95 -12.48 15.12
N THR A 272 -13.03 -12.41 15.91
CA THR A 272 -13.56 -13.60 16.58
C THR A 272 -15.02 -13.90 16.23
N ALA A 273 -15.86 -12.89 16.09
CA ALA A 273 -17.28 -13.09 15.84
C ALA A 273 -17.89 -11.99 14.99
N ILE A 274 -18.98 -12.31 14.31
CA ILE A 274 -19.89 -11.35 13.69
C ILE A 274 -21.23 -11.38 14.43
N LEU A 275 -21.83 -10.22 14.65
CA LEU A 275 -23.22 -10.19 15.09
C LEU A 275 -24.10 -10.66 13.95
N ASN A 276 -24.85 -11.73 14.22
CA ASN A 276 -25.78 -12.26 13.24
C ASN A 276 -27.11 -12.61 13.91
N PRO A 277 -28.11 -11.77 13.74
CA PRO A 277 -29.43 -12.01 14.34
C PRO A 277 -30.20 -13.15 13.66
N THR A 278 -29.68 -13.68 12.56
CA THR A 278 -30.27 -14.78 11.80
C THR A 278 -29.29 -15.95 11.69
N LYS A 279 -29.76 -17.13 11.31
CA LYS A 279 -28.88 -18.28 11.05
C LYS A 279 -28.06 -18.18 9.75
N ALA A 280 -28.23 -17.10 8.99
CA ALA A 280 -27.62 -16.94 7.66
C ALA A 280 -26.10 -16.67 7.70
N ARG A 281 -25.53 -16.35 8.87
CA ARG A 281 -24.10 -15.99 9.05
C ARG A 281 -23.61 -14.93 8.08
N THR A 282 -24.45 -13.92 7.83
CA THR A 282 -24.17 -12.83 6.91
C THR A 282 -23.71 -11.61 7.70
N PHE A 283 -22.64 -10.96 7.24
CA PHE A 283 -22.16 -9.70 7.82
C PHE A 283 -23.22 -8.59 7.66
N ILE A 284 -23.53 -7.91 8.76
CA ILE A 284 -24.53 -6.82 8.83
C ILE A 284 -23.93 -5.50 9.36
N GLY A 285 -22.60 -5.30 9.21
CA GLY A 285 -21.93 -4.09 9.67
C GLY A 285 -21.40 -4.17 11.10
N ILE A 286 -21.37 -5.34 11.72
CA ILE A 286 -20.84 -5.51 13.09
C ILE A 286 -19.94 -6.74 13.13
N VAL A 287 -18.66 -6.51 13.42
CA VAL A 287 -17.67 -7.52 13.74
C VAL A 287 -17.11 -7.26 15.14
N PHE A 288 -16.76 -8.33 15.85
CA PHE A 288 -16.07 -8.28 17.12
C PHE A 288 -14.67 -8.90 17.00
N ALA A 289 -13.72 -8.28 17.70
CA ALA A 289 -12.37 -8.80 17.85
C ALA A 289 -11.99 -8.85 19.33
N ALA A 290 -11.35 -9.94 19.74
CA ALA A 290 -10.66 -9.99 21.02
C ALA A 290 -9.46 -9.05 20.99
N THR A 291 -9.19 -8.32 22.08
CA THR A 291 -8.04 -7.42 22.14
C THR A 291 -6.73 -8.20 22.10
N ILE A 292 -5.68 -7.60 21.58
CA ILE A 292 -4.37 -8.24 21.51
C ILE A 292 -3.80 -8.52 22.92
N GLU A 293 -4.12 -7.69 23.90
CA GLU A 293 -3.76 -7.90 25.30
C GLU A 293 -4.41 -9.15 25.88
N SER A 294 -5.69 -9.40 25.52
CA SER A 294 -6.37 -10.63 25.91
C SER A 294 -5.67 -11.86 25.32
N ALA A 295 -5.18 -11.75 24.07
CA ALA A 295 -4.43 -12.84 23.44
C ALA A 295 -3.07 -13.09 24.13
N GLY A 296 -2.38 -12.04 24.57
CA GLY A 296 -1.11 -12.12 25.30
C GLY A 296 -1.22 -12.86 26.63
N GLY A 297 -2.30 -12.65 27.38
CA GLY A 297 -2.56 -13.33 28.64
C GLY A 297 -2.63 -14.86 28.51
N GLY A 298 -3.16 -15.38 27.39
CA GLY A 298 -3.23 -16.83 27.12
C GLY A 298 -1.89 -17.48 26.79
N MET A 299 -0.87 -16.71 26.47
CA MET A 299 0.48 -17.21 26.15
C MET A 299 1.40 -17.24 27.37
N GLY A 300 0.98 -16.74 28.53
CA GLY A 300 1.85 -16.56 29.71
C GLY A 300 2.97 -15.52 29.47
N VAL A 301 2.90 -14.77 28.40
CA VAL A 301 3.80 -13.66 28.08
C VAL A 301 3.04 -12.39 28.38
N SER A 302 3.59 -11.54 29.27
CA SER A 302 3.06 -10.18 29.39
C SER A 302 3.20 -9.53 28.01
N PRO A 303 2.13 -8.98 27.42
CA PRO A 303 2.22 -8.44 26.06
C PRO A 303 3.11 -7.19 25.96
N PHE A 304 3.56 -6.65 27.11
CA PHE A 304 4.48 -5.49 27.17
C PHE A 304 5.24 -5.48 28.51
#